data_d6d681f76c46f97effb0c73fc45f0de1
#
_entry.id   d6d681f76c46f97effb0c73fc45f0de1
#
_cell.length_a   1.000
_cell.length_b   1.000
_cell.length_c   1.000
_cell.angle_alpha   90.00
_cell.angle_beta   90.00
_cell.angle_gamma   90.00
#
_symmetry.space_group_name_H-M   'P 1'
#
loop_
_entity.id
_entity.type
_entity.pdbx_description
1 polymer ?
#
loop_
_entity_poly.entity_id
_entity_poly.type
_entity_poly.pdbx_seq_one_letter_code
_entity_poly.pdbx_strand_id
1 'polypeptide(L)'
;MRRPSTLALVVLLVACGKEAPKPPAAPPAAAVPTTPAEYTVIIKSTWTKTSHPFEYPAGAHFSGMIGASHNARYSIFAVGRRPTPGLERLSEEGKHSPLDTEIRTAIDQGNALSMFESGGLKNWKDSMVATVRVDPAHPLVSVVNMIAPSPDWFTGASEINLAENGAWITRRTVTLYAYDSGGDDGTTYKAKDKDTNPKKATTRAANRHFISHGRVKPVATVTFVRKTS
;
A
#
# COMPACT_ATOMS: atom_id res chain seq x y z
N MET A 1 31.53 52.83 72.19
CA MET A 1 31.61 52.08 70.94
C MET A 1 30.19 51.93 70.42
N ARG A 2 29.83 52.71 69.40
CA ARG A 2 28.43 52.66 68.78
C ARG A 2 28.53 51.83 67.55
N ARG A 3 27.63 50.81 67.44
CA ARG A 3 27.47 49.98 66.24
C ARG A 3 26.47 50.64 65.28
N PRO A 4 26.71 50.75 64.02
CA PRO A 4 25.70 51.21 63.04
C PRO A 4 24.71 50.12 62.66
N SER A 5 23.46 50.51 62.69
CA SER A 5 22.31 49.63 62.20
C SER A 5 22.20 49.74 60.67
N THR A 6 22.36 48.65 60.00
CA THR A 6 22.21 48.61 58.56
C THR A 6 20.72 48.34 58.25
N LEU A 7 20.08 49.31 57.58
CA LEU A 7 18.69 49.20 57.08
C LEU A 7 18.73 48.44 55.76
N ALA A 8 18.10 47.25 55.77
CA ALA A 8 17.96 46.44 54.54
C ALA A 8 16.71 46.90 53.77
N LEU A 9 16.90 47.43 52.58
CA LEU A 9 15.85 47.83 51.65
C LEU A 9 15.37 46.56 50.89
N VAL A 10 14.15 46.10 51.18
CA VAL A 10 13.51 44.99 50.44
C VAL A 10 12.84 45.58 49.20
N VAL A 11 13.41 45.29 48.01
CA VAL A 11 12.80 45.62 46.71
C VAL A 11 11.88 44.48 46.32
N LEU A 12 10.55 44.69 46.35
CA LEU A 12 9.54 43.79 45.78
C LEU A 12 9.57 43.93 44.25
N LEU A 13 10.10 42.93 43.57
CA LEU A 13 9.97 42.79 42.11
C LEU A 13 8.57 42.16 41.81
N VAL A 14 7.65 42.99 41.34
CA VAL A 14 6.39 42.53 40.78
C VAL A 14 6.69 41.94 39.38
N ALA A 15 6.78 40.61 39.25
CA ALA A 15 6.89 39.95 37.98
C ALA A 15 5.51 39.95 37.29
N CYS A 16 5.31 40.80 36.30
CA CYS A 16 4.22 40.69 35.33
C CYS A 16 4.43 39.41 34.49
N GLY A 17 3.83 38.30 34.92
CA GLY A 17 3.77 37.08 34.12
C GLY A 17 2.90 37.30 32.88
N LYS A 18 3.51 37.47 31.72
CA LYS A 18 2.81 37.32 30.44
C LYS A 18 2.49 35.83 30.28
N GLU A 19 1.23 35.51 30.36
CA GLU A 19 0.71 34.17 30.06
C GLU A 19 1.13 33.80 28.62
N ALA A 20 1.82 32.65 28.45
CA ALA A 20 2.23 32.19 27.15
C ALA A 20 0.96 31.88 26.29
N PRO A 21 0.97 32.22 24.99
CA PRO A 21 -0.19 31.95 24.14
C PRO A 21 -0.51 30.44 24.14
N LYS A 22 -1.77 30.12 24.43
CA LYS A 22 -2.28 28.74 24.40
C LYS A 22 -2.00 28.12 23.02
N PRO A 23 -1.40 26.93 22.95
CA PRO A 23 -1.16 26.26 21.66
C PRO A 23 -2.47 26.18 20.85
N PRO A 24 -2.41 26.33 19.51
CA PRO A 24 -3.58 26.15 18.67
C PRO A 24 -4.23 24.79 18.96
N ALA A 25 -5.57 24.75 19.04
CA ALA A 25 -6.28 23.49 19.19
C ALA A 25 -5.92 22.55 18.05
N ALA A 26 -5.60 21.29 18.36
CA ALA A 26 -5.36 20.29 17.34
C ALA A 26 -6.56 20.22 16.39
N PRO A 27 -6.34 20.06 15.06
CA PRO A 27 -7.44 19.89 14.13
C PRO A 27 -8.38 18.77 14.61
N PRO A 28 -9.70 18.91 14.46
CA PRO A 28 -10.62 17.85 14.84
C PRO A 28 -10.24 16.57 14.10
N ALA A 29 -10.20 15.45 14.81
CA ALA A 29 -9.93 14.15 14.21
C ALA A 29 -10.87 13.94 13.02
N ALA A 30 -10.33 13.54 11.87
CA ALA A 30 -11.14 13.29 10.69
C ALA A 30 -12.26 12.30 11.06
N ALA A 31 -13.50 12.66 10.75
CA ALA A 31 -14.63 11.80 10.99
C ALA A 31 -14.42 10.47 10.24
N VAL A 32 -14.70 9.34 10.90
CA VAL A 32 -14.62 7.99 10.33
C VAL A 32 -16.04 7.41 10.20
N PRO A 33 -16.29 6.50 9.25
CA PRO A 33 -17.56 5.78 9.19
C PRO A 33 -17.84 5.05 10.50
N THR A 34 -19.08 4.85 10.87
CA THR A 34 -19.47 4.20 12.15
C THR A 34 -19.83 2.72 11.99
N THR A 35 -20.05 2.24 10.77
CA THR A 35 -20.48 0.86 10.47
C THR A 35 -19.53 0.21 9.48
N PRO A 36 -19.39 -1.13 9.47
CA PRO A 36 -18.66 -1.84 8.43
C PRO A 36 -19.27 -1.66 7.03
N ALA A 37 -18.47 -1.92 6.01
CA ALA A 37 -18.91 -1.98 4.62
C ALA A 37 -18.22 -3.13 3.86
N GLU A 38 -18.82 -3.54 2.75
CA GLU A 38 -18.21 -4.47 1.80
C GLU A 38 -17.97 -3.80 0.46
N TYR A 39 -16.87 -4.19 -0.17
CA TYR A 39 -16.50 -3.71 -1.51
C TYR A 39 -16.26 -4.88 -2.45
N THR A 40 -16.72 -4.74 -3.67
CA THR A 40 -16.22 -5.51 -4.80
C THR A 40 -14.90 -4.90 -5.25
N VAL A 41 -13.84 -5.71 -5.29
CA VAL A 41 -12.50 -5.35 -5.78
C VAL A 41 -12.37 -5.90 -7.20
N ILE A 42 -12.08 -5.05 -8.17
CA ILE A 42 -12.03 -5.41 -9.59
C ILE A 42 -10.68 -4.96 -10.14
N ILE A 43 -9.81 -5.91 -10.54
CA ILE A 43 -8.57 -5.59 -11.28
C ILE A 43 -8.81 -5.85 -12.76
N LYS A 44 -8.52 -4.86 -13.60
CA LYS A 44 -8.59 -4.94 -15.06
C LYS A 44 -7.24 -4.60 -15.68
N SER A 45 -6.71 -5.50 -16.50
CA SER A 45 -5.44 -5.31 -17.19
C SER A 45 -5.53 -4.22 -18.27
N THR A 46 -4.47 -3.42 -18.37
CA THR A 46 -4.16 -2.54 -19.51
C THR A 46 -2.81 -2.92 -20.14
N TRP A 47 -2.18 -3.98 -19.64
CA TRP A 47 -0.90 -4.49 -20.10
C TRP A 47 -1.08 -5.32 -21.36
N THR A 48 -0.77 -4.73 -22.50
CA THR A 48 -0.93 -5.33 -23.83
C THR A 48 0.30 -5.09 -24.68
N LYS A 49 0.45 -5.83 -25.78
CA LYS A 49 1.53 -5.59 -26.74
C LYS A 49 1.52 -4.18 -27.33
N THR A 50 0.35 -3.55 -27.45
CA THR A 50 0.20 -2.17 -27.95
C THR A 50 0.67 -1.14 -26.91
N SER A 51 0.31 -1.32 -25.65
CA SER A 51 0.69 -0.40 -24.58
C SER A 51 2.15 -0.57 -24.12
N HIS A 52 2.70 -1.80 -24.24
CA HIS A 52 4.04 -2.19 -23.80
C HIS A 52 4.74 -2.99 -24.92
N PRO A 53 5.15 -2.34 -26.03
CA PRO A 53 5.63 -3.06 -27.22
C PRO A 53 7.01 -3.70 -27.06
N PHE A 54 7.84 -3.19 -26.12
CA PHE A 54 9.20 -3.67 -25.95
C PHE A 54 9.20 -5.08 -25.35
N GLU A 55 9.65 -6.07 -26.13
CA GLU A 55 9.76 -7.48 -25.73
C GLU A 55 8.53 -8.06 -25.03
N TYR A 56 7.32 -7.58 -25.41
CA TYR A 56 6.08 -8.06 -24.80
C TYR A 56 6.02 -9.60 -24.84
N PRO A 57 5.92 -10.29 -23.68
CA PRO A 57 6.17 -11.71 -23.63
C PRO A 57 5.01 -12.54 -24.21
N ALA A 58 5.36 -13.64 -24.87
CA ALA A 58 4.37 -14.68 -25.15
C ALA A 58 3.86 -15.28 -23.83
N GLY A 59 2.54 -15.47 -23.73
CA GLY A 59 1.95 -15.97 -22.50
C GLY A 59 1.82 -14.95 -21.37
N ALA A 60 1.90 -13.63 -21.70
CA ALA A 60 1.67 -12.55 -20.73
C ALA A 60 0.35 -12.76 -19.98
N HIS A 61 0.40 -12.78 -18.65
CA HIS A 61 -0.74 -12.93 -17.77
C HIS A 61 -0.47 -12.33 -16.39
N PHE A 62 -1.51 -12.20 -15.58
CA PHE A 62 -1.40 -11.90 -14.16
C PHE A 62 -1.71 -13.15 -13.34
N SER A 63 -0.95 -13.37 -12.25
CA SER A 63 -1.34 -14.34 -11.24
C SER A 63 -2.67 -13.95 -10.57
N GLY A 64 -3.23 -14.83 -9.75
CA GLY A 64 -4.32 -14.44 -8.85
C GLY A 64 -3.97 -13.22 -8.02
N MET A 65 -4.95 -12.36 -7.73
CA MET A 65 -4.75 -11.30 -6.76
C MET A 65 -4.93 -11.84 -5.34
N ILE A 66 -4.15 -11.28 -4.41
CA ILE A 66 -4.35 -11.44 -2.98
C ILE A 66 -4.28 -10.06 -2.32
N GLY A 67 -5.10 -9.83 -1.31
CA GLY A 67 -5.16 -8.56 -0.62
C GLY A 67 -5.79 -8.65 0.75
N ALA A 68 -5.77 -7.52 1.47
CA ALA A 68 -6.38 -7.41 2.78
C ALA A 68 -6.88 -5.99 3.05
N SER A 69 -7.92 -5.89 3.88
CA SER A 69 -8.25 -4.66 4.58
C SER A 69 -7.45 -4.59 5.88
N HIS A 70 -6.96 -3.40 6.23
CA HIS A 70 -6.03 -3.24 7.34
C HIS A 70 -6.04 -1.81 7.91
N ASN A 71 -5.37 -1.62 9.04
CA ASN A 71 -5.06 -0.31 9.62
C ASN A 71 -3.66 0.17 9.18
N ALA A 72 -3.22 1.32 9.65
CA ALA A 72 -1.93 1.92 9.28
C ALA A 72 -0.69 1.19 9.85
N ARG A 73 -0.87 0.13 10.67
CA ARG A 73 0.25 -0.67 11.22
C ARG A 73 0.66 -1.82 10.30
N TYR A 74 -0.12 -2.10 9.27
CA TYR A 74 0.14 -3.17 8.32
C TYR A 74 0.02 -2.65 6.88
N SER A 75 0.83 -3.17 5.99
CA SER A 75 0.63 -3.10 4.55
C SER A 75 1.38 -4.24 3.87
N ILE A 76 0.86 -4.76 2.78
CA ILE A 76 1.47 -5.88 2.04
C ILE A 76 2.83 -5.45 1.48
N PHE A 77 2.93 -4.25 0.93
CA PHE A 77 4.19 -3.70 0.42
C PHE A 77 4.27 -2.19 0.60
N ALA A 78 5.47 -1.66 0.53
CA ALA A 78 5.73 -0.23 0.36
C ALA A 78 6.98 -0.03 -0.48
N VAL A 79 6.97 0.98 -1.35
CA VAL A 79 8.18 1.41 -2.07
C VAL A 79 9.25 1.83 -1.07
N GLY A 80 10.48 1.36 -1.25
CA GLY A 80 11.59 1.59 -0.33
C GLY A 80 11.71 0.56 0.80
N ARG A 81 10.74 -0.34 0.97
CA ARG A 81 10.78 -1.45 1.93
C ARG A 81 11.19 -2.76 1.22
N ARG A 82 11.99 -3.59 1.89
CA ARG A 82 12.32 -4.93 1.39
C ARG A 82 11.06 -5.80 1.33
N PRO A 83 10.96 -6.71 0.34
CA PRO A 83 9.84 -7.65 0.29
C PRO A 83 9.85 -8.56 1.52
N THR A 84 8.66 -8.97 1.94
CA THR A 84 8.51 -10.11 2.85
C THR A 84 8.70 -11.40 2.05
N PRO A 85 8.96 -12.55 2.69
CA PRO A 85 9.02 -13.84 1.99
C PRO A 85 7.76 -14.13 1.17
N GLY A 86 6.59 -13.68 1.65
CA GLY A 86 5.32 -13.85 0.95
C GLY A 86 5.20 -12.98 -0.30
N LEU A 87 5.61 -11.72 -0.23
CA LEU A 87 5.60 -10.83 -1.40
C LEU A 87 6.63 -11.29 -2.44
N GLU A 88 7.82 -11.70 -2.01
CA GLU A 88 8.86 -12.25 -2.87
C GLU A 88 8.32 -13.45 -3.66
N ARG A 89 7.80 -14.45 -2.98
CA ARG A 89 7.30 -15.65 -3.64
C ARG A 89 6.08 -15.39 -4.54
N LEU A 90 5.24 -14.43 -4.18
CA LEU A 90 4.16 -14.00 -5.08
C LEU A 90 4.71 -13.36 -6.34
N SER A 91 5.71 -12.48 -6.22
CA SER A 91 6.26 -11.72 -7.36
C SER A 91 7.08 -12.60 -8.31
N GLU A 92 7.68 -13.70 -7.83
CA GLU A 92 8.50 -14.64 -8.61
C GLU A 92 7.69 -15.81 -9.16
N GLU A 93 6.80 -16.38 -8.36
CA GLU A 93 6.10 -17.62 -8.69
C GLU A 93 4.57 -17.47 -8.85
N GLY A 94 4.01 -16.30 -8.52
CA GLY A 94 2.56 -16.08 -8.52
C GLY A 94 1.81 -16.86 -7.44
N LYS A 95 2.52 -17.38 -6.44
CA LYS A 95 1.93 -18.15 -5.33
C LYS A 95 1.50 -17.24 -4.20
N HIS A 96 0.35 -17.51 -3.61
CA HIS A 96 -0.16 -16.74 -2.47
C HIS A 96 0.51 -17.12 -1.15
N SER A 97 0.93 -18.37 -0.98
CA SER A 97 1.66 -18.79 0.22
C SER A 97 3.16 -18.49 0.07
N PRO A 98 3.82 -17.89 1.10
CA PRO A 98 3.32 -17.66 2.46
C PRO A 98 2.67 -16.28 2.71
N LEU A 99 2.38 -15.45 1.70
CA LEU A 99 1.75 -14.14 1.89
C LEU A 99 0.38 -14.24 2.58
N ASP A 100 -0.40 -15.28 2.26
CA ASP A 100 -1.67 -15.59 2.95
C ASP A 100 -1.47 -15.80 4.45
N THR A 101 -0.40 -16.50 4.85
CA THR A 101 -0.05 -16.73 6.25
C THR A 101 0.39 -15.42 6.93
N GLU A 102 1.15 -14.57 6.23
CA GLU A 102 1.54 -13.25 6.73
C GLU A 102 0.31 -12.36 6.97
N ILE A 103 -0.66 -12.37 6.05
CA ILE A 103 -1.92 -11.63 6.21
C ILE A 103 -2.74 -12.19 7.38
N ARG A 104 -2.87 -13.51 7.52
CA ARG A 104 -3.57 -14.13 8.67
C ARG A 104 -2.93 -13.74 9.99
N THR A 105 -1.61 -13.73 10.06
CA THR A 105 -0.88 -13.24 11.24
C THR A 105 -1.21 -11.79 11.55
N ALA A 106 -1.33 -10.93 10.54
CA ALA A 106 -1.75 -9.54 10.74
C ALA A 106 -3.21 -9.43 11.21
N ILE A 107 -4.10 -10.33 10.79
CA ILE A 107 -5.48 -10.42 11.28
C ILE A 107 -5.49 -10.82 12.76
N ASP A 108 -4.75 -11.85 13.13
CA ASP A 108 -4.66 -12.34 14.52
C ASP A 108 -4.10 -11.26 15.47
N GLN A 109 -3.24 -10.38 14.96
CA GLN A 109 -2.70 -9.22 15.68
C GLN A 109 -3.62 -7.99 15.71
N GLY A 110 -4.79 -8.04 15.05
CA GLY A 110 -5.70 -6.91 14.94
C GLY A 110 -5.19 -5.77 14.05
N ASN A 111 -4.24 -6.05 13.16
CA ASN A 111 -3.69 -5.09 12.20
C ASN A 111 -4.35 -5.18 10.81
N ALA A 112 -4.97 -6.33 10.51
CA ALA A 112 -5.83 -6.54 9.35
C ALA A 112 -7.18 -7.10 9.80
N LEU A 113 -8.20 -7.01 8.92
CA LEU A 113 -9.55 -7.48 9.20
C LEU A 113 -9.97 -8.63 8.30
N SER A 114 -9.73 -8.51 7.00
CA SER A 114 -10.26 -9.41 5.98
C SER A 114 -9.24 -9.61 4.88
N MET A 115 -8.92 -10.89 4.60
CA MET A 115 -8.15 -11.29 3.43
C MET A 115 -9.10 -11.62 2.28
N PHE A 116 -8.68 -11.38 1.04
CA PHE A 116 -9.40 -11.77 -0.16
C PHE A 116 -8.43 -12.23 -1.25
N GLU A 117 -8.92 -13.11 -2.10
CA GLU A 117 -8.17 -13.73 -3.20
C GLU A 117 -9.02 -13.90 -4.44
N SER A 118 -8.38 -14.06 -5.58
CA SER A 118 -9.02 -14.50 -6.83
C SER A 118 -8.09 -15.38 -7.66
N GLY A 119 -8.65 -16.06 -8.65
CA GLY A 119 -7.86 -16.71 -9.70
C GLY A 119 -7.14 -15.70 -10.59
N GLY A 120 -6.14 -16.19 -11.34
CA GLY A 120 -5.33 -15.39 -12.25
C GLY A 120 -6.09 -14.92 -13.50
N LEU A 121 -5.53 -13.91 -14.17
CA LEU A 121 -6.06 -13.29 -15.38
C LEU A 121 -5.22 -13.71 -16.58
N LYS A 122 -5.72 -14.67 -17.38
CA LYS A 122 -5.06 -15.18 -18.60
C LYS A 122 -5.32 -14.32 -19.84
N ASN A 123 -6.33 -13.48 -19.79
CA ASN A 123 -6.75 -12.64 -20.90
C ASN A 123 -6.92 -11.20 -20.42
N TRP A 124 -6.27 -10.25 -21.09
CA TRP A 124 -6.35 -8.82 -20.74
C TRP A 124 -7.77 -8.24 -20.82
N LYS A 125 -8.71 -8.90 -21.54
CA LYS A 125 -10.12 -8.49 -21.63
C LYS A 125 -10.93 -8.85 -20.38
N ASP A 126 -10.46 -9.81 -19.61
CA ASP A 126 -11.15 -10.29 -18.40
C ASP A 126 -10.83 -9.39 -17.20
N SER A 127 -11.48 -9.65 -16.10
CA SER A 127 -11.24 -8.97 -14.82
C SER A 127 -11.12 -9.98 -13.69
N MET A 128 -10.19 -9.74 -12.78
CA MET A 128 -10.18 -10.43 -11.49
C MET A 128 -11.18 -9.74 -10.58
N VAL A 129 -11.99 -10.51 -9.87
CA VAL A 129 -13.01 -9.97 -8.97
C VAL A 129 -12.95 -10.72 -7.63
N ALA A 130 -12.99 -9.95 -6.54
CA ALA A 130 -13.12 -10.46 -5.18
C ALA A 130 -13.97 -9.52 -4.33
N THR A 131 -14.25 -9.91 -3.10
CA THR A 131 -14.94 -9.07 -2.12
C THR A 131 -14.04 -8.85 -0.91
N VAL A 132 -14.01 -7.62 -0.40
CA VAL A 132 -13.32 -7.27 0.84
C VAL A 132 -14.30 -6.59 1.80
N ARG A 133 -14.21 -6.95 3.08
CA ARG A 133 -14.89 -6.28 4.18
C ARG A 133 -13.95 -5.25 4.79
N VAL A 134 -14.46 -4.08 5.10
CA VAL A 134 -13.77 -3.00 5.82
C VAL A 134 -14.59 -2.57 7.03
N ASP A 135 -13.93 -2.04 8.05
CA ASP A 135 -14.58 -1.43 9.20
C ASP A 135 -13.86 -0.13 9.59
N PRO A 136 -14.42 0.65 10.54
CA PRO A 136 -13.80 1.93 10.93
C PRO A 136 -12.36 1.81 11.44
N ALA A 137 -11.96 0.66 11.99
CA ALA A 137 -10.61 0.41 12.47
C ALA A 137 -9.64 -0.03 11.36
N HIS A 138 -10.17 -0.56 10.25
CA HIS A 138 -9.40 -1.11 9.12
C HIS A 138 -9.92 -0.55 7.78
N PRO A 139 -9.78 0.77 7.54
CA PRO A 139 -10.35 1.42 6.36
C PRO A 139 -9.43 1.34 5.12
N LEU A 140 -8.21 0.84 5.28
CA LEU A 140 -7.21 0.75 4.21
C LEU A 140 -7.30 -0.61 3.52
N VAL A 141 -7.04 -0.63 2.21
CA VAL A 141 -6.96 -1.88 1.44
C VAL A 141 -5.65 -1.90 0.66
N SER A 142 -4.93 -3.02 0.76
CA SER A 142 -3.79 -3.35 -0.09
C SER A 142 -4.10 -4.60 -0.91
N VAL A 143 -3.63 -4.63 -2.17
CA VAL A 143 -3.81 -5.76 -3.09
C VAL A 143 -2.62 -5.87 -4.02
N VAL A 144 -2.19 -7.10 -4.31
CA VAL A 144 -1.05 -7.42 -5.18
C VAL A 144 -1.35 -8.63 -6.06
N ASN A 145 -0.66 -8.71 -7.20
CA ASN A 145 -0.60 -9.87 -8.08
C ASN A 145 0.67 -9.84 -8.93
N MET A 146 1.21 -11.00 -9.31
CA MET A 146 2.39 -11.11 -10.16
C MET A 146 2.09 -10.65 -11.59
N ILE A 147 3.07 -10.05 -12.24
CA ILE A 147 3.16 -9.84 -13.69
C ILE A 147 3.97 -10.99 -14.28
N ALA A 148 3.36 -11.89 -15.02
CA ALA A 148 4.03 -13.11 -15.49
C ALA A 148 4.06 -13.22 -17.03
N PRO A 149 5.16 -13.75 -17.59
CA PRO A 149 6.41 -14.12 -16.91
C PRO A 149 7.21 -12.90 -16.49
N SER A 150 7.95 -12.99 -15.42
CA SER A 150 8.94 -11.99 -14.99
C SER A 150 9.87 -12.55 -13.91
N PRO A 151 11.01 -11.91 -13.62
CA PRO A 151 11.89 -12.34 -12.54
C PRO A 151 11.18 -12.20 -11.19
N ASP A 152 10.75 -10.98 -10.83
CA ASP A 152 10.11 -10.66 -9.56
C ASP A 152 9.18 -9.44 -9.66
N TRP A 153 8.58 -9.23 -10.83
CA TRP A 153 7.73 -8.06 -11.03
C TRP A 153 6.29 -8.34 -10.65
N PHE A 154 5.72 -7.41 -9.93
CA PHE A 154 4.32 -7.45 -9.51
C PHE A 154 3.61 -6.12 -9.78
N THR A 155 2.31 -6.12 -9.63
CA THR A 155 1.50 -4.91 -9.62
C THR A 155 0.54 -4.93 -8.43
N GLY A 156 0.11 -3.75 -8.00
CA GLY A 156 -0.78 -3.64 -6.87
C GLY A 156 -1.04 -2.22 -6.43
N ALA A 157 -1.89 -2.10 -5.42
CA ALA A 157 -2.15 -0.88 -4.69
C ALA A 157 -1.92 -1.12 -3.20
N SER A 158 -1.32 -0.15 -2.52
CA SER A 158 -1.06 -0.22 -1.09
C SER A 158 -1.79 0.92 -0.37
N GLU A 159 -2.37 0.60 0.78
CA GLU A 159 -2.95 1.57 1.72
C GLU A 159 -4.05 2.46 1.11
N ILE A 160 -4.88 1.92 0.24
CA ILE A 160 -5.98 2.66 -0.36
C ILE A 160 -7.07 2.88 0.69
N ASN A 161 -7.20 4.13 1.14
CA ASN A 161 -8.24 4.51 2.10
C ASN A 161 -9.61 4.53 1.41
N LEU A 162 -10.56 3.76 1.94
CA LEU A 162 -11.94 3.69 1.47
C LEU A 162 -12.91 4.55 2.30
N ALA A 163 -12.40 5.30 3.30
CA ALA A 163 -13.16 6.23 4.11
C ALA A 163 -12.75 7.67 3.83
N GLU A 164 -13.72 8.53 3.55
CA GLU A 164 -13.53 9.97 3.36
C GLU A 164 -14.65 10.75 4.04
N ASN A 165 -14.31 11.83 4.75
CA ASN A 165 -15.27 12.75 5.38
C ASN A 165 -16.35 12.06 6.24
N GLY A 166 -15.97 11.02 6.98
CA GLY A 166 -16.88 10.27 7.85
C GLY A 166 -17.78 9.26 7.16
N ALA A 167 -17.58 9.01 5.88
CA ALA A 167 -18.38 8.08 5.09
C ALA A 167 -17.51 7.12 4.28
N TRP A 168 -18.06 5.94 3.97
CA TRP A 168 -17.48 5.05 2.99
C TRP A 168 -17.70 5.59 1.58
N ILE A 169 -16.63 5.68 0.79
CA ILE A 169 -16.74 6.07 -0.61
C ILE A 169 -17.56 5.05 -1.40
N THR A 170 -18.33 5.49 -2.38
CA THR A 170 -19.14 4.58 -3.21
C THR A 170 -18.29 3.86 -4.26
N ARG A 171 -17.28 4.55 -4.79
CA ARG A 171 -16.39 3.99 -5.81
C ARG A 171 -15.05 4.70 -5.80
N ARG A 172 -13.96 3.92 -5.92
CA ARG A 172 -12.60 4.43 -6.16
C ARG A 172 -11.90 3.59 -7.21
N THR A 173 -11.29 4.24 -8.20
CA THR A 173 -10.42 3.58 -9.18
C THR A 173 -9.00 4.11 -9.03
N VAL A 174 -8.04 3.19 -8.95
CA VAL A 174 -6.61 3.47 -8.82
C VAL A 174 -5.87 2.89 -10.02
N THR A 175 -4.99 3.68 -10.61
CA THR A 175 -4.11 3.23 -11.69
C THR A 175 -2.95 2.44 -11.11
N LEU A 176 -2.72 1.24 -11.63
CA LEU A 176 -1.67 0.34 -11.18
C LEU A 176 -0.48 0.35 -12.13
N TYR A 177 0.71 0.35 -11.55
CA TYR A 177 1.97 0.28 -12.25
C TYR A 177 2.72 -0.98 -11.85
N ALA A 178 3.73 -1.34 -12.64
CA ALA A 178 4.63 -2.42 -12.29
C ALA A 178 5.60 -1.99 -11.18
N TYR A 179 5.90 -2.92 -10.31
CA TYR A 179 6.93 -2.83 -9.27
C TYR A 179 7.89 -3.99 -9.43
N ASP A 180 9.12 -3.77 -9.04
CA ASP A 180 10.19 -4.71 -8.84
C ASP A 180 10.26 -4.98 -7.34
N SER A 181 10.14 -6.23 -6.93
CA SER A 181 10.08 -6.57 -5.50
C SER A 181 11.44 -6.42 -4.82
N GLY A 182 12.53 -6.56 -5.58
CA GLY A 182 13.91 -6.59 -5.09
C GLY A 182 14.36 -7.98 -4.64
N GLY A 183 13.62 -9.02 -5.02
CA GLY A 183 13.91 -10.43 -4.73
C GLY A 183 14.88 -11.06 -5.70
N ASP A 184 14.80 -10.71 -6.98
CA ASP A 184 15.58 -11.28 -8.07
C ASP A 184 16.29 -10.18 -8.89
N ASP A 185 17.52 -10.43 -9.35
CA ASP A 185 18.34 -9.51 -10.15
C ASP A 185 18.08 -9.62 -11.67
N GLY A 186 17.08 -10.37 -12.10
CA GLY A 186 16.69 -10.50 -13.49
C GLY A 186 16.16 -9.19 -14.07
N THR A 187 16.50 -8.91 -15.33
CA THR A 187 16.16 -7.64 -15.98
C THR A 187 15.23 -7.79 -17.19
N THR A 188 14.83 -9.01 -17.52
CA THR A 188 13.97 -9.32 -18.67
C THR A 188 12.88 -10.31 -18.27
N TYR A 189 11.81 -10.39 -19.07
CA TYR A 189 10.72 -11.35 -18.86
C TYR A 189 11.15 -12.83 -18.85
N LYS A 190 12.32 -13.14 -19.42
CA LYS A 190 12.85 -14.50 -19.54
C LYS A 190 14.17 -14.67 -18.79
N ALA A 191 14.48 -13.75 -17.88
CA ALA A 191 15.67 -13.88 -17.05
C ALA A 191 15.60 -15.23 -16.31
N LYS A 192 16.77 -15.88 -16.18
CA LYS A 192 16.89 -17.00 -15.25
C LYS A 192 16.83 -16.46 -13.85
N ASP A 193 16.27 -17.28 -12.96
CA ASP A 193 16.28 -17.02 -11.53
C ASP A 193 17.70 -16.64 -11.04
N LYS A 194 17.77 -15.48 -10.41
CA LYS A 194 19.00 -14.89 -9.88
C LYS A 194 18.71 -14.20 -8.56
N ASP A 195 18.55 -15.02 -7.55
CA ASP A 195 18.25 -14.59 -6.20
C ASP A 195 19.14 -13.43 -5.71
N THR A 196 18.53 -12.37 -5.21
CA THR A 196 19.23 -11.18 -4.69
C THR A 196 19.47 -11.35 -3.19
N ASN A 197 20.74 -11.36 -2.78
CA ASN A 197 21.10 -11.47 -1.38
C ASN A 197 22.16 -10.41 -0.97
N PRO A 198 21.86 -9.51 -0.02
CA PRO A 198 20.57 -9.33 0.67
C PRO A 198 19.50 -8.74 -0.27
N LYS A 199 18.22 -9.07 -0.03
CA LYS A 199 17.09 -8.53 -0.80
C LYS A 199 17.14 -7.02 -0.86
N LYS A 200 16.82 -6.46 -2.03
CA LYS A 200 16.76 -5.02 -2.26
C LYS A 200 15.40 -4.45 -1.83
N ALA A 201 15.31 -3.15 -1.76
CA ALA A 201 14.04 -2.49 -1.51
C ALA A 201 13.13 -2.57 -2.76
N THR A 202 11.84 -2.77 -2.53
CA THR A 202 10.82 -2.68 -3.57
C THR A 202 10.87 -1.31 -4.25
N THR A 203 10.90 -1.28 -5.57
CA THR A 203 10.90 -0.05 -6.36
C THR A 203 9.79 -0.07 -7.41
N ARG A 204 9.45 1.10 -7.94
CA ARG A 204 8.62 1.17 -9.13
C ARG A 204 9.43 0.73 -10.34
N ALA A 205 8.98 -0.27 -11.07
CA ALA A 205 9.66 -0.74 -12.26
C ALA A 205 9.59 0.34 -13.36
N ALA A 206 10.75 0.93 -13.65
CA ALA A 206 10.91 1.99 -14.65
C ALA A 206 11.93 1.56 -15.72
N ASN A 207 11.99 0.27 -16.02
CA ASN A 207 12.81 -0.29 -17.09
C ASN A 207 12.10 -0.20 -18.45
N ARG A 208 12.78 -0.56 -19.54
CA ARG A 208 12.27 -0.48 -20.92
C ARG A 208 10.96 -1.25 -21.16
N HIS A 209 10.69 -2.29 -20.38
CA HIS A 209 9.47 -3.10 -20.52
C HIS A 209 8.20 -2.34 -20.09
N PHE A 210 8.36 -1.38 -19.18
CA PHE A 210 7.25 -0.57 -18.64
C PHE A 210 7.30 0.90 -19.06
N ILE A 211 8.28 1.29 -19.89
CA ILE A 211 8.37 2.64 -20.46
C ILE A 211 7.95 2.61 -21.93
N SER A 212 7.06 3.50 -22.30
CA SER A 212 6.71 3.77 -23.70
C SER A 212 6.61 5.27 -23.93
N HIS A 213 7.22 5.77 -25.01
CA HIS A 213 7.30 7.20 -25.32
C HIS A 213 7.84 8.04 -24.14
N GLY A 214 8.91 7.56 -23.48
CA GLY A 214 9.58 8.26 -22.37
C GLY A 214 8.77 8.33 -21.05
N ARG A 215 7.66 7.59 -20.93
CA ARG A 215 6.81 7.59 -19.73
C ARG A 215 6.55 6.17 -19.22
N VAL A 216 6.57 6.00 -17.91
CA VAL A 216 6.14 4.73 -17.29
C VAL A 216 4.64 4.55 -17.56
N LYS A 217 4.29 3.40 -18.15
CA LYS A 217 2.91 3.06 -18.50
C LYS A 217 2.23 2.24 -17.40
N PRO A 218 0.96 2.48 -17.15
CA PRO A 218 0.18 1.64 -16.24
C PRO A 218 -0.05 0.25 -16.84
N VAL A 219 -0.05 -0.78 -16.00
CA VAL A 219 -0.28 -2.17 -16.39
C VAL A 219 -1.71 -2.63 -16.09
N ALA A 220 -2.40 -1.96 -15.16
CA ALA A 220 -3.76 -2.29 -14.79
C ALA A 220 -4.47 -1.10 -14.12
N THR A 221 -5.74 -1.32 -13.78
CA THR A 221 -6.49 -0.52 -12.80
C THR A 221 -7.08 -1.45 -11.75
N VAL A 222 -7.20 -0.97 -10.51
CA VAL A 222 -8.07 -1.58 -9.50
C VAL A 222 -9.23 -0.65 -9.19
N THR A 223 -10.43 -1.20 -9.16
CA THR A 223 -11.64 -0.48 -8.80
C THR A 223 -12.28 -1.11 -7.58
N PHE A 224 -12.54 -0.30 -6.58
CA PHE A 224 -13.33 -0.65 -5.39
C PHE A 224 -14.73 -0.09 -5.58
N VAL A 225 -15.75 -0.95 -5.51
CA VAL A 225 -17.18 -0.56 -5.62
C VAL A 225 -17.88 -1.03 -4.36
N ARG A 226 -18.43 -0.07 -3.59
CA ARG A 226 -19.19 -0.39 -2.39
C ARG A 226 -20.42 -1.19 -2.75
N LYS A 227 -20.64 -2.31 -2.07
CA LYS A 227 -21.88 -3.06 -2.17
C LYS A 227 -23.00 -2.28 -1.43
N THR A 228 -24.12 -2.10 -2.07
CA THR A 228 -25.35 -1.66 -1.41
C THR A 228 -26.04 -2.88 -0.80
N SER A 229 -26.37 -2.78 0.49
CA SER A 229 -27.23 -3.75 1.18
C SER A 229 -28.61 -3.73 0.58
#